data_fba1686f5f751d9dba1792f34c2f9701
#
_entry.id   fba1686f5f751d9dba1792f34c2f9701
#
_cell.length_a   1.000
_cell.length_b   1.000
_cell.length_c   1.000
_cell.angle_alpha   90.00
_cell.angle_beta   90.00
_cell.angle_gamma   90.00
#
_symmetry.space_group_name_H-M   'P 1'
#
loop_
_entity.id
_entity.type
_entity.pdbx_description
1 polymer ?
#
loop_
_entity_poly.entity_id
_entity_poly.type
_entity_poly.pdbx_seq_one_letter_code
_entity_poly.pdbx_strand_id
1 'polypeptide(L)'
;MLRRAAVLALVLSIPALPCEAPGVRAATAPARRAATARHKAPPPLPRAPKRTVFDTYWGVKVPDDYRYMERASDPGVMKWVRGQNAYTRSWLDGHRERAAIQKRVAALSRSDSPDFYSGSWAGGRYFFLEEKPPKQQPFLVAMRSLSDRAGETTVVDPNALDASGGTTIDFYVPSLDGKLAAVSLSKNGTEDGTLHVYETDTGRARDLAIPRVNGGTAGGSAAWNGDGTGLYYTRYPAPGERPKADL
;
A
#
# COMPACT_ATOMS: atom_id res chain seq x y z
N MET A 1 8.75 36.41 45.90
CA MET A 1 7.28 36.35 46.12
C MET A 1 6.65 35.52 45.02
N LEU A 2 6.47 34.22 45.26
CA LEU A 2 5.80 33.30 44.32
C LEU A 2 4.29 33.33 44.59
N ARG A 3 3.51 33.72 43.60
CA ARG A 3 2.04 33.53 43.63
C ARG A 3 1.70 32.16 43.00
N ARG A 4 1.18 31.27 43.82
CA ARG A 4 0.58 29.99 43.38
C ARG A 4 -0.80 30.28 42.82
N ALA A 5 -1.05 29.94 41.55
CA ALA A 5 -2.37 29.90 40.97
C ALA A 5 -3.02 28.52 41.28
N ALA A 6 -4.14 28.54 41.99
CA ALA A 6 -4.95 27.36 42.24
C ALA A 6 -5.85 27.12 41.06
N VAL A 7 -5.75 25.94 40.48
CA VAL A 7 -6.71 25.45 39.43
C VAL A 7 -7.86 24.76 40.15
N LEU A 8 -9.04 25.37 40.08
CA LEU A 8 -10.30 24.81 40.59
C LEU A 8 -10.89 23.85 39.55
N ALA A 9 -10.83 22.57 39.82
CA ALA A 9 -11.51 21.55 38.99
C ALA A 9 -12.98 21.47 39.38
N LEU A 10 -13.87 21.89 38.49
CA LEU A 10 -15.33 21.75 38.66
C LEU A 10 -15.75 20.35 38.20
N VAL A 11 -16.07 19.48 39.13
CA VAL A 11 -16.67 18.16 38.86
C VAL A 11 -18.18 18.34 38.72
N LEU A 12 -18.67 18.29 37.48
CA LEU A 12 -20.14 18.18 37.22
C LEU A 12 -20.56 16.73 37.38
N SER A 13 -21.27 16.44 38.44
CA SER A 13 -22.01 15.18 38.63
C SER A 13 -23.33 15.22 37.83
N ILE A 14 -23.42 14.39 36.79
CA ILE A 14 -24.66 14.17 36.06
C ILE A 14 -25.45 13.05 36.78
N PRO A 15 -26.70 13.23 37.23
CA PRO A 15 -27.48 12.17 37.80
C PRO A 15 -27.90 11.16 36.70
N ALA A 16 -27.60 9.88 36.93
CA ALA A 16 -28.06 8.80 36.09
C ALA A 16 -29.58 8.61 36.23
N LEU A 17 -30.30 8.86 35.13
CA LEU A 17 -31.71 8.45 35.00
C LEU A 17 -31.78 6.94 34.75
N PRO A 18 -32.65 6.19 35.44
CA PRO A 18 -32.85 4.78 35.14
C PRO A 18 -33.56 4.63 33.79
N CYS A 19 -32.89 4.01 32.84
CA CYS A 19 -33.44 3.62 31.55
C CYS A 19 -34.11 2.25 31.76
N GLU A 20 -35.41 2.21 31.93
CA GLU A 20 -36.20 0.96 31.88
C GLU A 20 -36.28 0.52 30.42
N ALA A 21 -35.54 -0.54 30.08
CA ALA A 21 -35.63 -1.18 28.78
C ALA A 21 -36.92 -2.01 28.70
N PRO A 22 -37.74 -1.83 27.63
CA PRO A 22 -38.89 -2.71 27.42
C PRO A 22 -38.39 -4.13 27.15
N GLY A 23 -38.95 -5.10 27.90
CA GLY A 23 -38.58 -6.50 27.87
C GLY A 23 -38.71 -7.10 26.48
N VAL A 24 -37.55 -7.33 25.83
CA VAL A 24 -37.46 -8.14 24.64
C VAL A 24 -37.57 -9.60 25.05
N ARG A 25 -38.75 -10.22 24.84
CA ARG A 25 -38.90 -11.67 24.91
C ARG A 25 -37.98 -12.30 23.90
N ALA A 26 -36.95 -13.00 24.37
CA ALA A 26 -36.10 -13.83 23.54
C ALA A 26 -36.96 -14.95 22.94
N ALA A 27 -37.25 -14.83 21.63
CA ALA A 27 -37.79 -15.95 20.87
C ALA A 27 -36.66 -16.98 20.73
N THR A 28 -36.80 -18.11 21.43
CA THR A 28 -35.95 -19.28 21.25
C THR A 28 -36.18 -19.84 19.83
N ALA A 29 -35.34 -19.44 18.89
CA ALA A 29 -35.29 -20.08 17.60
C ALA A 29 -34.79 -21.52 17.76
N PRO A 30 -35.40 -22.52 17.11
CA PRO A 30 -34.93 -23.89 17.19
C PRO A 30 -33.53 -23.95 16.61
N ALA A 31 -32.58 -24.48 17.37
CA ALA A 31 -31.23 -24.75 16.94
C ALA A 31 -31.27 -25.69 15.72
N ARG A 32 -31.23 -25.15 14.52
CA ARG A 32 -31.00 -25.90 13.29
C ARG A 32 -29.60 -26.48 13.42
N ARG A 33 -29.51 -27.77 13.75
CA ARG A 33 -28.29 -28.55 13.64
C ARG A 33 -27.82 -28.42 12.19
N ALA A 34 -26.88 -27.53 11.94
CA ALA A 34 -26.24 -27.40 10.64
C ALA A 34 -25.57 -28.75 10.35
N ALA A 35 -26.06 -29.43 9.34
CA ALA A 35 -25.39 -30.60 8.79
C ALA A 35 -23.96 -30.14 8.44
N THR A 36 -22.96 -30.67 9.15
CA THR A 36 -21.57 -30.45 8.85
C THR A 36 -21.29 -31.02 7.48
N ALA A 37 -21.31 -30.19 6.45
CA ALA A 37 -20.82 -30.57 5.14
C ALA A 37 -19.37 -31.05 5.36
N ARG A 38 -19.10 -32.31 5.04
CA ARG A 38 -17.76 -32.88 5.12
C ARG A 38 -16.88 -32.10 4.13
N HIS A 39 -16.08 -31.18 4.64
CA HIS A 39 -15.04 -30.55 3.83
C HIS A 39 -14.12 -31.66 3.31
N LYS A 40 -13.90 -31.69 1.99
CA LYS A 40 -12.88 -32.54 1.40
C LYS A 40 -11.57 -32.16 2.05
N ALA A 41 -10.86 -33.12 2.64
CA ALA A 41 -9.57 -32.82 3.26
C ALA A 41 -8.66 -32.13 2.23
N PRO A 42 -7.98 -31.04 2.62
CA PRO A 42 -7.06 -30.38 1.73
C PRO A 42 -5.93 -31.32 1.32
N PRO A 43 -5.32 -31.15 0.15
CA PRO A 43 -4.15 -31.90 -0.24
C PRO A 43 -3.02 -31.71 0.78
N PRO A 44 -2.00 -32.59 0.84
CA PRO A 44 -0.89 -32.42 1.78
C PRO A 44 -0.18 -31.09 1.52
N LEU A 45 0.21 -30.42 2.61
CA LEU A 45 0.93 -29.15 2.54
C LEU A 45 2.28 -29.34 1.81
N PRO A 46 2.54 -28.60 0.72
CA PRO A 46 3.82 -28.67 0.02
C PRO A 46 4.96 -28.20 0.92
N ARG A 47 5.95 -29.06 1.14
CA ARG A 47 7.14 -28.75 1.94
C ARG A 47 8.24 -28.18 1.05
N ALA A 48 8.92 -27.12 1.51
CA ALA A 48 10.13 -26.63 0.88
C ALA A 48 11.29 -27.56 1.22
N PRO A 49 12.07 -28.05 0.24
CA PRO A 49 13.26 -28.85 0.55
C PRO A 49 14.34 -27.96 1.18
N LYS A 50 15.05 -28.50 2.18
CA LYS A 50 16.19 -27.82 2.76
C LYS A 50 17.40 -27.93 1.82
N ARG A 51 18.09 -26.80 1.59
CA ARG A 51 19.33 -26.69 0.79
C ARG A 51 20.31 -25.82 1.55
N THR A 52 20.90 -26.37 2.61
CA THR A 52 21.71 -25.63 3.56
C THR A 52 22.94 -24.99 2.89
N VAL A 53 23.08 -23.68 3.05
CA VAL A 53 24.30 -22.92 2.77
C VAL A 53 24.78 -22.29 4.07
N PHE A 54 26.03 -21.83 4.10
CA PHE A 54 26.61 -21.21 5.30
C PHE A 54 27.16 -19.83 4.95
N ASP A 55 26.82 -18.85 5.77
CA ASP A 55 27.49 -17.56 5.85
C ASP A 55 28.37 -17.51 7.08
N THR A 56 29.40 -16.66 7.03
CA THR A 56 30.26 -16.42 8.19
C THR A 56 30.16 -14.96 8.59
N TYR A 57 29.65 -14.69 9.78
CA TYR A 57 29.58 -13.37 10.36
C TYR A 57 30.45 -13.32 11.61
N TRP A 58 31.44 -12.40 11.63
CA TRP A 58 32.37 -12.27 12.75
C TRP A 58 33.01 -13.59 13.20
N GLY A 59 33.36 -14.47 12.25
CA GLY A 59 33.96 -15.77 12.51
C GLY A 59 32.99 -16.90 12.89
N VAL A 60 31.69 -16.60 13.01
CA VAL A 60 30.65 -17.60 13.32
C VAL A 60 29.97 -18.06 12.03
N LYS A 61 29.92 -19.38 11.81
CA LYS A 61 29.17 -19.99 10.70
C LYS A 61 27.69 -20.05 11.05
N VAL A 62 26.86 -19.41 10.20
CA VAL A 62 25.38 -19.39 10.32
C VAL A 62 24.77 -20.19 9.16
N PRO A 63 24.01 -21.28 9.45
CA PRO A 63 23.34 -22.05 8.39
C PRO A 63 22.09 -21.33 7.92
N ASP A 64 21.83 -21.41 6.60
CA ASP A 64 20.58 -20.99 5.98
C ASP A 64 20.08 -22.12 5.06
N ASP A 65 18.97 -22.72 5.44
CA ASP A 65 18.37 -23.85 4.72
C ASP A 65 17.57 -23.39 3.48
N TYR A 66 17.25 -22.11 3.38
CA TYR A 66 16.26 -21.60 2.43
C TYR A 66 16.73 -20.41 1.57
N ARG A 67 18.00 -20.08 1.55
CA ARG A 67 18.59 -18.99 0.74
C ARG A 67 18.18 -19.07 -0.74
N TYR A 68 18.01 -20.28 -1.27
CA TYR A 68 17.59 -20.47 -2.65
C TYR A 68 16.20 -19.89 -2.94
N MET A 69 15.35 -19.71 -1.91
CA MET A 69 13.99 -19.14 -2.04
C MET A 69 13.98 -17.66 -2.38
N GLU A 70 15.08 -16.95 -2.16
CA GLU A 70 15.26 -15.55 -2.57
C GLU A 70 15.26 -15.38 -4.11
N ARG A 71 15.49 -16.46 -4.85
CA ARG A 71 15.52 -16.45 -6.31
C ARG A 71 14.17 -16.85 -6.90
N ALA A 72 13.30 -15.84 -7.13
CA ALA A 72 11.99 -16.07 -7.74
C ALA A 72 12.06 -16.69 -9.16
N SER A 73 13.21 -16.59 -9.86
CA SER A 73 13.44 -17.24 -11.17
C SER A 73 13.76 -18.74 -11.08
N ASP A 74 14.03 -19.29 -9.89
CA ASP A 74 14.28 -20.73 -9.72
C ASP A 74 12.98 -21.53 -9.98
N PRO A 75 12.93 -22.47 -10.97
CA PRO A 75 11.73 -23.23 -11.28
C PRO A 75 11.22 -24.06 -10.10
N GLY A 76 12.12 -24.51 -9.20
CA GLY A 76 11.77 -25.25 -7.99
C GLY A 76 11.05 -24.37 -6.98
N VAL A 77 11.48 -23.13 -6.81
CA VAL A 77 10.80 -22.12 -5.97
C VAL A 77 9.40 -21.86 -6.53
N MET A 78 9.29 -21.59 -7.82
CA MET A 78 7.99 -21.33 -8.46
C MET A 78 7.05 -22.55 -8.43
N LYS A 79 7.58 -23.76 -8.50
CA LYS A 79 6.79 -24.99 -8.29
C LYS A 79 6.24 -25.07 -6.87
N TRP A 80 7.05 -24.76 -5.87
CA TRP A 80 6.63 -24.75 -4.47
C TRP A 80 5.58 -23.65 -4.24
N VAL A 81 5.78 -22.41 -4.74
CA VAL A 81 4.82 -21.31 -4.66
C VAL A 81 3.46 -21.69 -5.25
N ARG A 82 3.46 -22.27 -6.47
CA ARG A 82 2.20 -22.74 -7.08
C ARG A 82 1.52 -23.83 -6.26
N GLY A 83 2.31 -24.73 -5.65
CA GLY A 83 1.78 -25.76 -4.75
C GLY A 83 1.12 -25.17 -3.51
N GLN A 84 1.76 -24.18 -2.87
CA GLN A 84 1.20 -23.46 -1.72
C GLN A 84 -0.10 -22.74 -2.08
N ASN A 85 -0.11 -22.06 -3.23
CA ASN A 85 -1.32 -21.37 -3.71
C ASN A 85 -2.47 -22.35 -3.99
N ALA A 86 -2.19 -23.49 -4.60
CA ALA A 86 -3.19 -24.54 -4.85
C ALA A 86 -3.74 -25.12 -3.54
N TYR A 87 -2.86 -25.38 -2.55
CA TYR A 87 -3.25 -25.82 -1.22
C TYR A 87 -4.17 -24.80 -0.55
N THR A 88 -3.75 -23.53 -0.49
CA THR A 88 -4.51 -22.44 0.13
C THR A 88 -5.87 -22.27 -0.54
N ARG A 89 -5.92 -22.30 -1.88
CA ARG A 89 -7.18 -22.22 -2.63
C ARG A 89 -8.12 -23.38 -2.31
N SER A 90 -7.61 -24.61 -2.29
CA SER A 90 -8.43 -25.77 -1.97
C SER A 90 -9.06 -25.69 -0.57
N TRP A 91 -8.35 -25.09 0.37
CA TRP A 91 -8.86 -24.87 1.73
C TRP A 91 -9.89 -23.73 1.77
N LEU A 92 -9.55 -22.57 1.24
CA LEU A 92 -10.42 -21.38 1.23
C LEU A 92 -11.71 -21.61 0.43
N ASP A 93 -11.62 -22.24 -0.72
CA ASP A 93 -12.79 -22.49 -1.60
C ASP A 93 -13.74 -23.56 -1.02
N GLY A 94 -13.26 -24.35 -0.04
CA GLY A 94 -14.08 -25.27 0.74
C GLY A 94 -15.04 -24.59 1.74
N HIS A 95 -14.83 -23.31 2.05
CA HIS A 95 -15.68 -22.59 2.99
C HIS A 95 -16.89 -21.97 2.28
N ARG A 96 -18.09 -22.42 2.66
CA ARG A 96 -19.35 -21.97 2.03
C ARG A 96 -19.63 -20.48 2.21
N GLU A 97 -19.10 -19.87 3.29
CA GLU A 97 -19.26 -18.46 3.62
C GLU A 97 -18.42 -17.55 2.71
N ARG A 98 -17.39 -18.09 2.07
CA ARG A 98 -16.43 -17.33 1.26
C ARG A 98 -17.11 -16.50 0.17
N ALA A 99 -18.05 -17.08 -0.57
CA ALA A 99 -18.75 -16.36 -1.66
C ALA A 99 -19.58 -15.17 -1.13
N ALA A 100 -20.24 -15.34 0.02
CA ALA A 100 -21.02 -14.28 0.64
C ALA A 100 -20.11 -13.15 1.16
N ILE A 101 -19.01 -13.51 1.80
CA ILE A 101 -18.01 -12.55 2.29
C ILE A 101 -17.40 -11.79 1.11
N GLN A 102 -16.98 -12.48 0.06
CA GLN A 102 -16.40 -11.86 -1.14
C GLN A 102 -17.39 -10.89 -1.80
N LYS A 103 -18.67 -11.27 -1.92
CA LYS A 103 -19.72 -10.41 -2.47
C LYS A 103 -19.89 -9.15 -1.60
N ARG A 104 -19.87 -9.29 -0.26
CA ARG A 104 -20.00 -8.16 0.64
C ARG A 104 -18.80 -7.23 0.60
N VAL A 105 -17.58 -7.76 0.62
CA VAL A 105 -16.34 -6.99 0.47
C VAL A 105 -16.35 -6.24 -0.87
N ALA A 106 -16.65 -6.92 -1.97
CA ALA A 106 -16.72 -6.29 -3.29
C ALA A 106 -17.78 -5.17 -3.36
N ALA A 107 -18.91 -5.32 -2.66
CA ALA A 107 -19.93 -4.27 -2.59
C ALA A 107 -19.47 -3.05 -1.79
N LEU A 108 -18.70 -3.26 -0.71
CA LEU A 108 -18.14 -2.18 0.09
C LEU A 108 -16.98 -1.46 -0.61
N SER A 109 -16.15 -2.20 -1.33
CA SER A 109 -15.00 -1.65 -2.08
C SER A 109 -15.39 -0.93 -3.37
N ARG A 110 -16.64 -1.07 -3.83
CA ARG A 110 -17.18 -0.34 -5.00
C ARG A 110 -17.92 0.91 -4.56
N SER A 111 -17.34 1.70 -3.69
CA SER A 111 -17.86 3.04 -3.40
C SER A 111 -17.74 3.89 -4.66
N ASP A 112 -18.81 4.57 -5.06
CA ASP A 112 -18.77 5.51 -6.21
C ASP A 112 -18.14 6.85 -5.80
N SER A 113 -17.85 7.04 -4.51
CA SER A 113 -17.21 8.25 -3.99
C SER A 113 -15.69 8.14 -4.15
N PRO A 114 -15.04 9.13 -4.77
CA PRO A 114 -13.60 9.17 -4.82
C PRO A 114 -13.02 9.46 -3.43
N ASP A 115 -11.93 8.77 -3.10
CA ASP A 115 -11.14 9.02 -1.90
C ASP A 115 -9.85 9.77 -2.26
N PHE A 116 -9.49 10.75 -1.40
CA PHE A 116 -8.28 11.57 -1.56
C PHE A 116 -7.37 11.38 -0.37
N TYR A 117 -6.10 11.11 -0.61
CA TYR A 117 -5.09 10.92 0.43
C TYR A 117 -3.71 11.39 -0.01
N SER A 118 -2.73 11.32 0.90
CA SER A 118 -1.35 11.79 0.67
C SER A 118 -1.32 13.24 0.17
N GLY A 119 -2.13 14.11 0.78
CA GLY A 119 -2.27 15.51 0.37
C GLY A 119 -0.99 16.32 0.60
N SER A 120 -0.65 17.18 -0.35
CA SER A 120 0.39 18.19 -0.20
C SER A 120 -0.01 19.52 -0.85
N TRP A 121 0.65 20.63 -0.42
CA TRP A 121 0.43 21.95 -0.94
C TRP A 121 1.73 22.54 -1.47
N ALA A 122 1.72 22.98 -2.72
CA ALA A 122 2.86 23.67 -3.34
C ALA A 122 2.38 24.62 -4.45
N GLY A 123 3.00 25.78 -4.57
CA GLY A 123 2.77 26.73 -5.66
C GLY A 123 1.31 27.15 -5.84
N GLY A 124 0.54 27.28 -4.77
CA GLY A 124 -0.88 27.65 -4.83
C GLY A 124 -1.80 26.52 -5.32
N ARG A 125 -1.38 25.24 -5.18
CA ARG A 125 -2.14 24.05 -5.59
C ARG A 125 -2.12 22.99 -4.50
N TYR A 126 -3.22 22.24 -4.42
CA TYR A 126 -3.32 20.98 -3.68
C TYR A 126 -2.98 19.84 -4.62
N PHE A 127 -2.23 18.88 -4.12
CA PHE A 127 -1.91 17.62 -4.78
C PHE A 127 -2.44 16.49 -3.93
N PHE A 128 -3.05 15.48 -4.56
CA PHE A 128 -3.57 14.28 -3.88
C PHE A 128 -3.38 13.04 -4.74
N LEU A 129 -3.28 11.90 -4.10
CA LEU A 129 -3.63 10.64 -4.73
C LEU A 129 -5.14 10.47 -4.65
N GLU A 130 -5.79 10.35 -5.81
CA GLU A 130 -7.22 10.07 -5.94
C GLU A 130 -7.43 8.59 -6.24
N GLU A 131 -8.19 7.90 -5.39
CA GLU A 131 -8.72 6.57 -5.64
C GLU A 131 -10.16 6.72 -6.13
N LYS A 132 -10.43 6.27 -7.37
CA LYS A 132 -11.73 6.45 -8.01
C LYS A 132 -12.13 5.23 -8.82
N PRO A 133 -13.06 4.42 -8.32
CA PRO A 133 -13.60 3.31 -9.08
C PRO A 133 -14.19 3.76 -10.44
N PRO A 134 -14.08 2.98 -11.52
CA PRO A 134 -13.55 1.61 -11.57
C PRO A 134 -12.03 1.51 -11.80
N LYS A 135 -11.27 2.61 -11.71
CA LYS A 135 -9.82 2.57 -11.85
C LYS A 135 -9.21 1.67 -10.78
N GLN A 136 -8.22 0.87 -11.16
CA GLN A 136 -7.59 -0.09 -10.25
C GLN A 136 -6.49 0.54 -9.39
N GLN A 137 -5.83 1.56 -9.93
CA GLN A 137 -4.73 2.23 -9.27
C GLN A 137 -5.09 3.69 -8.98
N PRO A 138 -4.67 4.20 -7.81
CA PRO A 138 -4.73 5.63 -7.52
C PRO A 138 -3.90 6.42 -8.53
N PHE A 139 -4.33 7.64 -8.79
CA PHE A 139 -3.67 8.55 -9.72
C PHE A 139 -3.44 9.92 -9.08
N LEU A 140 -2.40 10.62 -9.52
CA LEU A 140 -2.03 11.92 -8.97
C LEU A 140 -2.84 13.02 -9.66
N VAL A 141 -3.53 13.81 -8.84
CA VAL A 141 -4.27 15.01 -9.28
C VAL A 141 -3.71 16.27 -8.63
N ALA A 142 -3.88 17.38 -9.31
CA ALA A 142 -3.60 18.72 -8.80
C ALA A 142 -4.81 19.63 -8.99
N MET A 143 -5.13 20.46 -8.00
CA MET A 143 -6.25 21.41 -8.06
C MET A 143 -5.93 22.70 -7.29
N ARG A 144 -6.57 23.82 -7.67
CA ARG A 144 -6.39 25.12 -7.01
C ARG A 144 -7.36 25.34 -5.85
N SER A 145 -8.46 24.60 -5.82
CA SER A 145 -9.51 24.73 -4.80
C SER A 145 -10.04 23.36 -4.41
N LEU A 146 -10.31 23.15 -3.13
CA LEU A 146 -10.96 21.94 -2.63
C LEU A 146 -12.49 21.98 -2.80
N SER A 147 -13.06 23.19 -2.95
CA SER A 147 -14.51 23.38 -3.13
C SER A 147 -14.93 23.44 -4.61
N ASP A 148 -13.99 23.66 -5.51
CA ASP A 148 -14.23 23.68 -6.95
C ASP A 148 -13.24 22.77 -7.68
N ARG A 149 -13.74 21.63 -8.11
CA ARG A 149 -12.97 20.61 -8.83
C ARG A 149 -12.97 20.81 -10.36
N ALA A 150 -13.64 21.83 -10.89
CA ALA A 150 -13.67 22.09 -12.33
C ALA A 150 -12.27 22.36 -12.92
N GLY A 151 -11.33 22.82 -12.07
CA GLY A 151 -9.93 23.03 -12.43
C GLY A 151 -8.98 21.90 -12.03
N GLU A 152 -9.50 20.70 -11.73
CA GLU A 152 -8.67 19.53 -11.42
C GLU A 152 -7.91 19.04 -12.65
N THR A 153 -6.62 18.82 -12.50
CA THR A 153 -5.75 18.27 -13.54
C THR A 153 -5.21 16.92 -13.10
N THR A 154 -5.32 15.90 -13.94
CA THR A 154 -4.62 14.64 -13.73
C THR A 154 -3.16 14.82 -14.14
N VAL A 155 -2.25 14.72 -13.17
CA VAL A 155 -0.80 14.88 -13.39
C VAL A 155 -0.20 13.58 -13.93
N VAL A 156 -0.53 12.45 -13.32
CA VAL A 156 -0.16 11.12 -13.83
C VAL A 156 -1.20 10.09 -13.42
N ASP A 157 -1.60 9.28 -14.38
CA ASP A 157 -2.54 8.18 -14.19
C ASP A 157 -1.89 6.84 -14.56
N PRO A 158 -1.51 6.01 -13.56
CA PRO A 158 -0.94 4.68 -13.81
C PRO A 158 -1.85 3.78 -14.65
N ASN A 159 -3.18 3.94 -14.54
CA ASN A 159 -4.13 3.14 -15.33
C ASN A 159 -4.08 3.46 -16.82
N ALA A 160 -3.72 4.69 -17.18
CA ALA A 160 -3.50 5.08 -18.58
C ALA A 160 -2.12 4.65 -19.09
N LEU A 161 -1.10 4.60 -18.20
CA LEU A 161 0.24 4.15 -18.56
C LEU A 161 0.33 2.63 -18.73
N ASP A 162 -0.48 1.89 -17.97
CA ASP A 162 -0.47 0.43 -17.95
C ASP A 162 -1.86 -0.13 -17.75
N ALA A 163 -2.51 -0.53 -18.84
CA ALA A 163 -3.85 -1.11 -18.83
C ALA A 163 -3.96 -2.44 -18.07
N SER A 164 -2.83 -3.10 -17.77
CA SER A 164 -2.84 -4.30 -16.91
C SER A 164 -3.09 -3.99 -15.43
N GLY A 165 -2.99 -2.71 -15.03
CA GLY A 165 -3.08 -2.27 -13.64
C GLY A 165 -1.84 -2.62 -12.80
N GLY A 166 -0.75 -3.06 -13.43
CA GLY A 166 0.48 -3.46 -12.76
C GLY A 166 1.37 -2.29 -12.32
N THR A 167 1.13 -1.08 -12.82
CA THR A 167 1.92 0.11 -12.44
C THR A 167 1.23 0.87 -11.31
N THR A 168 2.01 1.30 -10.31
CA THR A 168 1.51 2.08 -9.15
C THR A 168 2.42 3.26 -8.84
N ILE A 169 1.87 4.29 -8.18
CA ILE A 169 2.63 5.42 -7.63
C ILE A 169 3.13 5.02 -6.24
N ASP A 170 4.44 5.01 -6.04
CA ASP A 170 5.05 4.76 -4.73
C ASP A 170 5.01 6.00 -3.84
N PHE A 171 5.40 7.14 -4.42
CA PHE A 171 5.31 8.46 -3.80
C PHE A 171 5.39 9.57 -4.86
N TYR A 172 5.09 10.78 -4.44
CA TYR A 172 5.28 11.97 -5.26
C TYR A 172 5.77 13.17 -4.44
N VAL A 173 6.46 14.10 -5.10
CA VAL A 173 6.94 15.36 -4.49
C VAL A 173 6.72 16.50 -5.49
N PRO A 174 5.82 17.44 -5.22
CA PRO A 174 5.64 18.62 -6.06
C PRO A 174 6.83 19.57 -5.96
N SER A 175 7.16 20.28 -7.04
CA SER A 175 8.09 21.40 -6.99
C SER A 175 7.52 22.56 -6.15
N LEU A 176 8.41 23.39 -5.59
CA LEU A 176 8.01 24.49 -4.71
C LEU A 176 7.03 25.47 -5.38
N ASP A 177 7.17 25.68 -6.69
CA ASP A 177 6.27 26.52 -7.49
C ASP A 177 5.03 25.77 -8.01
N GLY A 178 4.90 24.47 -7.69
CA GLY A 178 3.77 23.62 -8.07
C GLY A 178 3.64 23.31 -9.57
N LYS A 179 4.65 23.67 -10.40
CA LYS A 179 4.57 23.43 -11.85
C LYS A 179 5.00 22.04 -12.27
N LEU A 180 5.76 21.36 -11.42
CA LEU A 180 6.29 20.02 -11.68
C LEU A 180 5.94 19.09 -10.52
N ALA A 181 5.88 17.80 -10.79
CA ALA A 181 5.82 16.74 -9.78
C ALA A 181 6.84 15.65 -10.11
N ALA A 182 7.72 15.35 -9.16
CA ALA A 182 8.54 14.16 -9.21
C ALA A 182 7.72 12.98 -8.67
N VAL A 183 7.61 11.89 -9.44
CA VAL A 183 6.75 10.75 -9.14
C VAL A 183 7.52 9.45 -9.31
N SER A 184 7.59 8.64 -8.26
CA SER A 184 8.14 7.29 -8.35
C SER A 184 7.05 6.30 -8.74
N LEU A 185 7.32 5.53 -9.78
CA LEU A 185 6.44 4.50 -10.31
C LEU A 185 7.11 3.14 -10.21
N SER A 186 6.43 2.14 -9.63
CA SER A 186 6.88 0.75 -9.61
C SER A 186 5.89 -0.18 -10.33
N LYS A 187 6.36 -1.40 -10.64
CA LYS A 187 5.57 -2.39 -11.40
C LYS A 187 5.37 -3.67 -10.63
N ASN A 188 4.16 -4.23 -10.73
CA ASN A 188 3.82 -5.57 -10.22
C ASN A 188 4.13 -5.77 -8.73
N GLY A 189 4.04 -4.70 -7.91
CA GLY A 189 4.31 -4.76 -6.47
C GLY A 189 5.77 -5.01 -6.11
N THR A 190 6.70 -4.74 -7.03
CA THR A 190 8.15 -4.92 -6.77
C THR A 190 8.70 -3.87 -5.81
N GLU A 191 8.03 -2.71 -5.70
CA GLU A 191 8.53 -1.53 -4.99
C GLU A 191 9.88 -1.00 -5.53
N ASP A 192 10.33 -1.51 -6.69
CA ASP A 192 11.53 -1.04 -7.39
C ASP A 192 11.13 0.15 -8.27
N GLY A 193 11.08 1.31 -7.64
CA GLY A 193 10.54 2.54 -8.22
C GLY A 193 11.51 3.21 -9.19
N THR A 194 10.95 3.76 -10.25
CA THR A 194 11.65 4.69 -11.15
C THR A 194 11.05 6.09 -10.99
N LEU A 195 11.89 7.06 -10.65
CA LEU A 195 11.47 8.45 -10.49
C LEU A 195 11.39 9.14 -11.85
N HIS A 196 10.25 9.72 -12.14
CA HIS A 196 9.95 10.53 -13.30
C HIS A 196 9.55 11.95 -12.88
N VAL A 197 9.61 12.90 -13.80
CA VAL A 197 9.11 14.26 -13.59
C VAL A 197 8.00 14.56 -14.57
N TYR A 198 6.88 15.04 -14.05
CA TYR A 198 5.69 15.42 -14.83
C TYR A 198 5.41 16.91 -14.71
N GLU A 199 4.92 17.52 -15.79
CA GLU A 199 4.37 18.87 -15.78
C GLU A 199 2.96 18.83 -15.17
N THR A 200 2.71 19.65 -14.15
CA THR A 200 1.45 19.61 -13.41
C THR A 200 0.24 19.97 -14.27
N ASP A 201 0.37 20.98 -15.15
CA ASP A 201 -0.76 21.47 -15.95
C ASP A 201 -1.11 20.58 -17.14
N THR A 202 -0.16 19.81 -17.65
CA THR A 202 -0.33 19.05 -18.90
C THR A 202 -0.29 17.53 -18.68
N GLY A 203 0.22 17.07 -17.54
CA GLY A 203 0.51 15.66 -17.31
C GLY A 203 1.64 15.09 -18.19
N ARG A 204 2.36 15.96 -18.90
CA ARG A 204 3.44 15.54 -19.80
C ARG A 204 4.67 15.11 -19.00
N ALA A 205 5.16 13.91 -19.24
CA ALA A 205 6.42 13.46 -18.69
C ALA A 205 7.59 14.22 -19.32
N ARG A 206 8.58 14.62 -18.52
CA ARG A 206 9.87 15.10 -18.97
C ARG A 206 10.80 13.92 -19.27
N ASP A 207 11.81 14.17 -20.08
CA ASP A 207 12.83 13.16 -20.39
C ASP A 207 13.80 12.99 -19.21
N LEU A 208 13.27 12.40 -18.12
CA LEU A 208 14.02 12.07 -16.91
C LEU A 208 13.46 10.76 -16.32
N ALA A 209 14.32 9.76 -16.18
CA ALA A 209 14.01 8.52 -15.50
C ALA A 209 15.19 8.09 -14.62
N ILE A 210 14.98 8.10 -13.30
CA ILE A 210 16.00 7.70 -12.32
C ILE A 210 15.55 6.39 -11.69
N PRO A 211 16.15 5.24 -12.03
CA PRO A 211 15.75 3.94 -11.51
C PRO A 211 16.16 3.76 -10.04
N ARG A 212 15.49 2.84 -9.35
CA ARG A 212 15.75 2.43 -7.96
C ARG A 212 15.55 3.53 -6.91
N VAL A 213 14.76 4.54 -7.22
CA VAL A 213 14.24 5.51 -6.24
C VAL A 213 12.93 4.93 -5.70
N ASN A 214 13.06 3.96 -4.80
CA ASN A 214 11.97 3.13 -4.30
C ASN A 214 11.09 3.91 -3.31
N GLY A 215 9.97 3.31 -2.87
CA GLY A 215 9.12 3.89 -1.83
C GLY A 215 9.86 4.09 -0.50
N GLY A 216 9.31 4.92 0.40
CA GLY A 216 9.95 5.33 1.64
C GLY A 216 10.40 4.19 2.55
N THR A 217 9.65 3.08 2.60
CA THR A 217 10.02 1.86 3.36
C THR A 217 11.22 1.14 2.77
N ALA A 218 11.47 1.31 1.48
CA ALA A 218 12.59 0.74 0.75
C ALA A 218 13.73 1.76 0.52
N GLY A 219 13.75 2.87 1.30
CA GLY A 219 14.87 3.80 1.39
C GLY A 219 15.01 4.82 0.28
N GLY A 220 14.05 4.90 -0.65
CA GLY A 220 14.02 5.93 -1.69
C GLY A 220 13.40 7.24 -1.19
N SER A 221 13.87 8.36 -1.70
CA SER A 221 13.29 9.68 -1.45
C SER A 221 13.69 10.65 -2.55
N ALA A 222 12.97 11.77 -2.66
CA ALA A 222 13.31 12.88 -3.52
C ALA A 222 12.95 14.20 -2.86
N ALA A 223 13.71 15.25 -3.17
CA ALA A 223 13.41 16.62 -2.76
C ALA A 223 13.88 17.59 -3.85
N TRP A 224 13.10 18.62 -4.11
CA TRP A 224 13.52 19.69 -5.01
C TRP A 224 14.56 20.60 -4.35
N ASN A 225 15.52 21.07 -5.12
CA ASN A 225 16.40 22.17 -4.68
C ASN A 225 15.59 23.48 -4.56
N GLY A 226 16.15 24.47 -3.88
CA GLY A 226 15.43 25.71 -3.54
C GLY A 226 14.98 26.52 -4.74
N ASP A 227 15.65 26.43 -5.88
CA ASP A 227 15.32 27.13 -7.13
C ASP A 227 14.44 26.32 -8.08
N GLY A 228 14.14 25.05 -7.73
CA GLY A 228 13.29 24.17 -8.54
C GLY A 228 13.94 23.64 -9.82
N THR A 229 15.25 23.84 -10.02
CA THR A 229 15.96 23.45 -11.24
C THR A 229 16.48 22.01 -11.20
N GLY A 230 16.54 21.40 -10.02
CA GLY A 230 17.08 20.06 -9.83
C GLY A 230 16.46 19.32 -8.65
N LEU A 231 16.82 18.06 -8.53
CA LEU A 231 16.37 17.14 -7.48
C LEU A 231 17.58 16.55 -6.73
N TYR A 232 17.44 16.49 -5.39
CA TYR A 232 18.19 15.58 -4.55
C TYR A 232 17.36 14.31 -4.40
N TYR A 233 18.02 13.14 -4.47
CA TYR A 233 17.33 11.87 -4.30
C TYR A 233 18.24 10.82 -3.65
N THR A 234 17.62 9.85 -3.01
CA THR A 234 18.28 8.62 -2.56
C THR A 234 17.79 7.45 -3.41
N ARG A 235 18.68 6.53 -3.73
CA ARG A 235 18.33 5.32 -4.48
C ARG A 235 19.24 4.16 -4.08
N TYR A 236 18.80 2.95 -4.34
CA TYR A 236 19.68 1.80 -4.28
C TYR A 236 20.74 1.84 -5.39
N PRO A 237 21.98 1.46 -5.10
CA PRO A 237 23.04 1.41 -6.12
C PRO A 237 22.74 0.33 -7.16
N ALA A 238 23.20 0.52 -8.40
CA ALA A 238 23.23 -0.53 -9.39
C ALA A 238 24.23 -1.62 -9.01
N PRO A 239 24.07 -2.85 -9.51
CA PRO A 239 25.08 -3.87 -9.37
C PRO A 239 26.46 -3.34 -9.85
N GLY A 240 27.45 -3.37 -8.95
CA GLY A 240 28.80 -2.89 -9.22
C GLY A 240 29.06 -1.39 -9.00
N GLU A 241 28.06 -0.57 -8.67
CA GLU A 241 28.25 0.85 -8.30
C GLU A 241 28.94 1.02 -6.95
N ARG A 242 28.79 0.03 -6.05
CA ARG A 242 29.43 0.03 -4.72
C ARG A 242 30.03 -1.34 -4.41
N PRO A 243 31.09 -1.39 -3.58
CA PRO A 243 31.60 -2.64 -3.03
C PRO A 243 30.50 -3.39 -2.26
N LYS A 244 30.51 -4.72 -2.28
CA LYS A 244 29.55 -5.53 -1.49
C LYS A 244 29.58 -5.24 0.02
N ALA A 245 30.73 -4.78 0.53
CA ALA A 245 30.89 -4.42 1.94
C ALA A 245 30.10 -3.16 2.33
N ASP A 246 29.62 -2.37 1.37
CA ASP A 246 28.87 -1.13 1.59
C ASP A 246 27.35 -1.33 1.41
N LEU A 247 26.93 -2.56 1.14
CA LEU A 247 25.53 -3.00 1.00
C LEU A 247 25.14 -3.84 2.20
#